data_8cf2cb258d015b1e375bd0c8df625494
#
_entry.id   8cf2cb258d015b1e375bd0c8df625494
#
_cell.length_a   1.000
_cell.length_b   1.000
_cell.length_c   1.000
_cell.angle_alpha   90.00
_cell.angle_beta   90.00
_cell.angle_gamma   90.00
#
_symmetry.space_group_name_H-M   'P 1'
#
loop_
_entity.id
_entity.type
_entity.pdbx_description
1 polymer ?
#
loop_
_entity_poly.entity_id
_entity_poly.type
_entity_poly.pdbx_seq_one_letter_code
_entity_poly.pdbx_strand_id
1 'polypeptide(L)'
;MKYVFGAVSFTAVAFFIIGIIVLLRVLFSGSIGLVKTKTKCAHATVKGKYKVDKMRSCGVYTIYFMRFELSKDDAIELPVSKKIFKKAPPGTTGMLYYKGSYFVDFVIDEEAKETKNEEAQEASTYILNGEVVKK
;
A
#
# COMPACT_ATOMS: atom_id res chain seq x y z
N MET A 1 34.35 -36.48 -43.43
CA MET A 1 34.73 -35.52 -42.38
C MET A 1 34.14 -34.10 -42.49
N LYS A 2 33.54 -33.72 -43.61
CA LYS A 2 32.96 -32.35 -43.78
C LYS A 2 31.60 -32.11 -43.05
N TYR A 3 30.87 -33.15 -42.68
CA TYR A 3 29.54 -33.04 -42.06
C TYR A 3 29.60 -32.99 -40.51
N VAL A 4 30.70 -33.38 -39.89
CA VAL A 4 30.83 -33.39 -38.42
C VAL A 4 31.03 -31.96 -37.87
N PHE A 5 31.72 -31.10 -38.62
CA PHE A 5 31.91 -29.69 -38.22
C PHE A 5 30.61 -28.88 -38.27
N GLY A 6 29.70 -29.21 -39.18
CA GLY A 6 28.39 -28.52 -39.26
C GLY A 6 27.45 -28.85 -38.10
N ALA A 7 27.43 -30.11 -37.65
CA ALA A 7 26.57 -30.57 -36.57
C ALA A 7 26.98 -29.98 -35.19
N VAL A 8 28.29 -29.88 -34.93
CA VAL A 8 28.82 -29.29 -33.68
C VAL A 8 28.53 -27.80 -33.61
N SER A 9 28.53 -27.07 -34.73
CA SER A 9 28.21 -25.66 -34.79
C SER A 9 26.74 -25.37 -34.48
N PHE A 10 25.80 -26.17 -34.99
CA PHE A 10 24.38 -25.99 -34.72
C PHE A 10 24.00 -26.27 -33.25
N THR A 11 24.59 -27.28 -32.64
CA THR A 11 24.34 -27.56 -31.22
C THR A 11 24.86 -26.46 -30.31
N ALA A 12 26.04 -25.92 -30.59
CA ALA A 12 26.63 -24.80 -29.80
C ALA A 12 25.75 -23.55 -29.88
N VAL A 13 25.22 -23.22 -31.07
CA VAL A 13 24.30 -22.06 -31.25
C VAL A 13 23.00 -22.29 -30.52
N ALA A 14 22.41 -23.49 -30.55
CA ALA A 14 21.19 -23.82 -29.84
C ALA A 14 21.35 -23.65 -28.31
N PHE A 15 22.44 -24.14 -27.73
CA PHE A 15 22.74 -23.95 -26.31
C PHE A 15 22.93 -22.49 -25.94
N PHE A 16 23.53 -21.70 -26.80
CA PHE A 16 23.73 -20.26 -26.57
C PHE A 16 22.37 -19.51 -26.55
N ILE A 17 21.48 -19.83 -27.47
CA ILE A 17 20.11 -19.25 -27.50
C ILE A 17 19.32 -19.64 -26.25
N ILE A 18 19.36 -20.90 -25.82
CA ILE A 18 18.69 -21.38 -24.60
C ILE A 18 19.26 -20.66 -23.38
N GLY A 19 20.60 -20.50 -23.30
CA GLY A 19 21.25 -19.77 -22.21
C GLY A 19 20.79 -18.31 -22.14
N ILE A 20 20.67 -17.63 -23.28
CA ILE A 20 20.16 -16.25 -23.33
C ILE A 20 18.70 -16.18 -22.86
N ILE A 21 17.84 -17.10 -23.29
CA ILE A 21 16.42 -17.14 -22.89
C ILE A 21 16.30 -17.37 -21.38
N VAL A 22 17.10 -18.27 -20.81
CA VAL A 22 17.13 -18.53 -19.36
C VAL A 22 17.62 -17.29 -18.61
N LEU A 23 18.68 -16.65 -19.08
CA LEU A 23 19.23 -15.43 -18.48
C LEU A 23 18.19 -14.30 -18.52
N LEU A 24 17.53 -14.08 -19.65
CA LEU A 24 16.45 -13.11 -19.77
C LEU A 24 15.28 -13.44 -18.81
N ARG A 25 14.91 -14.70 -18.68
CA ARG A 25 13.88 -15.12 -17.71
C ARG A 25 14.27 -14.81 -16.28
N VAL A 26 15.52 -15.06 -15.89
CA VAL A 26 16.00 -14.76 -14.53
C VAL A 26 16.04 -13.26 -14.28
N LEU A 27 16.51 -12.46 -15.25
CA LEU A 27 16.54 -11.00 -15.15
C LEU A 27 15.13 -10.38 -15.11
N PHE A 28 14.21 -10.91 -15.91
CA PHE A 28 12.81 -10.41 -15.93
C PHE A 28 11.93 -11.01 -14.81
N SER A 29 12.21 -12.20 -14.31
CA SER A 29 11.48 -12.78 -13.17
C SER A 29 11.77 -12.06 -11.86
N GLY A 30 12.92 -11.42 -11.72
CA GLY A 30 13.26 -10.61 -10.54
C GLY A 30 12.54 -9.27 -10.48
N SER A 31 11.89 -8.81 -11.56
CA SER A 31 11.32 -7.46 -11.64
C SER A 31 9.80 -7.39 -11.64
N ILE A 32 9.08 -8.50 -11.78
CA ILE A 32 7.61 -8.48 -11.82
C ILE A 32 7.04 -9.45 -10.80
N GLY A 33 7.49 -9.34 -9.58
CA GLY A 33 6.71 -9.66 -8.42
C GLY A 33 5.71 -8.52 -8.18
N LEU A 34 4.77 -8.30 -9.09
CA LEU A 34 3.49 -7.70 -8.76
C LEU A 34 2.78 -8.69 -7.83
N VAL A 35 3.29 -8.77 -6.60
CA VAL A 35 2.57 -9.41 -5.52
C VAL A 35 1.24 -8.66 -5.48
N LYS A 36 0.17 -9.32 -5.93
CA LYS A 36 -1.21 -8.90 -5.71
C LYS A 36 -1.48 -8.96 -4.22
N THR A 37 -0.79 -8.13 -3.47
CA THR A 37 -0.99 -8.00 -2.03
C THR A 37 -2.36 -7.41 -1.85
N LYS A 38 -3.27 -8.19 -1.29
CA LYS A 38 -4.62 -7.71 -0.95
C LYS A 38 -4.48 -6.57 0.05
N THR A 39 -5.28 -5.53 -0.10
CA THR A 39 -5.40 -4.49 0.92
C THR A 39 -5.88 -5.14 2.21
N LYS A 40 -5.14 -4.95 3.26
CA LYS A 40 -5.51 -5.38 4.62
C LYS A 40 -6.09 -4.18 5.34
N CYS A 41 -7.08 -4.43 6.18
CA CYS A 41 -7.58 -3.45 7.13
C CYS A 41 -7.47 -4.02 8.53
N ALA A 42 -7.05 -3.21 9.48
CA ALA A 42 -6.94 -3.58 10.88
C ALA A 42 -7.16 -2.34 11.75
N HIS A 43 -7.77 -2.56 12.92
CA HIS A 43 -7.82 -1.50 13.93
C HIS A 43 -6.42 -1.26 14.48
N ALA A 44 -5.98 -0.02 14.50
CA ALA A 44 -4.62 0.33 14.86
C ALA A 44 -4.55 1.60 15.71
N THR A 45 -3.54 1.66 16.55
CA THR A 45 -3.23 2.83 17.38
C THR A 45 -1.89 3.42 16.93
N VAL A 46 -1.84 4.72 16.73
CA VAL A 46 -0.59 5.42 16.42
C VAL A 46 0.30 5.46 17.67
N LYS A 47 1.44 4.76 17.66
CA LYS A 47 2.39 4.75 18.78
C LYS A 47 3.47 5.81 18.66
N GLY A 48 3.91 6.11 17.46
CA GLY A 48 4.95 7.08 17.22
C GLY A 48 4.98 7.58 15.81
N LYS A 49 5.64 8.69 15.61
CA LYS A 49 5.85 9.28 14.30
C LYS A 49 7.20 10.00 14.24
N TYR A 50 7.85 9.90 13.08
CA TYR A 50 9.10 10.59 12.82
C TYR A 50 9.23 10.95 11.34
N LYS A 51 10.17 11.81 11.02
CA LYS A 51 10.47 12.22 9.66
C LYS A 51 11.93 11.94 9.33
N VAL A 52 12.18 11.59 8.07
CA VAL A 52 13.52 11.35 7.55
C VAL A 52 13.73 12.26 6.34
N ASP A 53 14.76 13.08 6.40
CA ASP A 53 15.17 13.91 5.28
C ASP A 53 16.17 13.12 4.43
N LYS A 54 15.88 12.97 3.14
CA LYS A 54 16.75 12.31 2.16
C LYS A 54 17.20 13.32 1.12
N MET A 55 18.50 13.27 0.79
CA MET A 55 19.09 14.07 -0.26
C MET A 55 19.06 13.32 -1.58
N ARG A 56 18.64 13.98 -2.64
CA ARG A 56 18.77 13.55 -4.04
C ARG A 56 19.48 14.62 -4.85
N SER A 57 19.91 14.26 -6.05
CA SER A 57 20.60 15.18 -6.97
C SER A 57 19.83 16.47 -7.26
N CYS A 58 18.52 16.49 -7.09
CA CYS A 58 17.63 17.63 -7.32
C CYS A 58 17.11 18.30 -6.03
N GLY A 59 17.63 17.94 -4.85
CA GLY A 59 17.25 18.57 -3.58
C GLY A 59 16.99 17.62 -2.42
N VAL A 60 16.56 18.18 -1.31
CA VAL A 60 16.19 17.44 -0.09
C VAL A 60 14.68 17.19 -0.09
N TYR A 61 14.27 15.96 0.18
CA TYR A 61 12.87 15.60 0.37
C TYR A 61 12.66 14.88 1.70
N THR A 62 11.55 15.16 2.36
CA THR A 62 11.20 14.61 3.66
C THR A 62 10.19 13.48 3.50
N ILE A 63 10.48 12.32 4.07
CA ILE A 63 9.56 11.19 4.19
C ILE A 63 9.03 11.16 5.61
N TYR A 64 7.73 11.03 5.77
CA TYR A 64 7.04 10.94 7.05
C TYR A 64 6.71 9.49 7.34
N PHE A 65 7.08 8.97 8.50
CA PHE A 65 6.79 7.63 8.95
C PHE A 65 5.89 7.65 10.18
N MET A 66 4.97 6.70 10.23
CA MET A 66 4.14 6.47 11.40
C MET A 66 4.20 5.00 11.79
N ARG A 67 4.33 4.75 13.09
CA ARG A 67 4.30 3.44 13.69
C ARG A 67 2.92 3.17 14.24
N PHE A 68 2.26 2.15 13.70
CA PHE A 68 0.94 1.69 14.08
C PHE A 68 1.05 0.39 14.87
N GLU A 69 0.40 0.32 16.00
CA GLU A 69 0.22 -0.91 16.77
C GLU A 69 -1.12 -1.53 16.41
N LEU A 70 -1.11 -2.74 15.85
CA LEU A 70 -2.31 -3.46 15.44
C LEU A 70 -2.82 -4.37 16.56
N SER A 71 -1.91 -4.89 17.40
CA SER A 71 -2.18 -5.75 18.54
C SER A 71 -1.04 -5.59 19.56
N LYS A 72 -1.16 -6.21 20.74
CA LYS A 72 -0.18 -6.08 21.82
C LYS A 72 1.27 -6.39 21.40
N ASP A 73 1.46 -7.27 20.39
CA ASP A 73 2.78 -7.72 19.95
C ASP A 73 3.04 -7.44 18.45
N ASP A 74 2.11 -6.81 17.74
CA ASP A 74 2.22 -6.56 16.31
C ASP A 74 2.19 -5.06 16.02
N ALA A 75 3.31 -4.53 15.53
CA ALA A 75 3.44 -3.14 15.14
C ALA A 75 4.00 -3.06 13.71
N ILE A 76 3.42 -2.18 12.92
CA ILE A 76 3.85 -1.91 11.56
C ILE A 76 4.26 -0.44 11.41
N GLU A 77 5.30 -0.22 10.63
CA GLU A 77 5.81 1.12 10.32
C GLU A 77 5.61 1.40 8.84
N LEU A 78 4.91 2.48 8.54
CA LEU A 78 4.52 2.82 7.17
C LEU A 78 4.87 4.27 6.85
N PRO A 79 5.34 4.52 5.61
CA PRO A 79 5.45 5.87 5.09
C PRO A 79 4.06 6.45 4.83
N VAL A 80 3.81 7.66 5.32
CA VAL A 80 2.51 8.33 5.22
C VAL A 80 2.64 9.71 4.57
N SER A 81 1.52 10.26 4.11
CA SER A 81 1.50 11.63 3.61
C SER A 81 1.66 12.65 4.74
N LYS A 82 2.18 13.84 4.43
CA LYS A 82 2.30 14.95 5.38
C LYS A 82 0.95 15.32 6.02
N LYS A 83 -0.15 15.18 5.27
CA LYS A 83 -1.51 15.45 5.73
C LYS A 83 -1.90 14.51 6.88
N ILE A 84 -1.76 13.20 6.69
CA ILE A 84 -2.05 12.18 7.71
C ILE A 84 -1.11 12.31 8.90
N PHE A 85 0.19 12.55 8.65
CA PHE A 85 1.18 12.78 9.71
C PHE A 85 0.81 13.93 10.65
N LYS A 86 0.22 15.01 10.13
CA LYS A 86 -0.25 16.14 10.95
C LYS A 86 -1.57 15.84 11.67
N LYS A 87 -2.48 15.13 11.01
CA LYS A 87 -3.85 14.90 11.46
C LYS A 87 -3.94 13.89 12.61
N ALA A 88 -3.10 12.85 12.59
CA ALA A 88 -3.11 11.78 13.58
C ALA A 88 -1.94 11.91 14.58
N PRO A 89 -2.14 12.51 15.76
CA PRO A 89 -1.15 12.52 16.83
C PRO A 89 -0.92 11.11 17.41
N PRO A 90 0.21 10.87 18.13
CA PRO A 90 0.39 9.63 18.87
C PRO A 90 -0.76 9.40 19.86
N GLY A 91 -1.23 8.16 19.96
CA GLY A 91 -2.40 7.79 20.76
C GLY A 91 -3.71 7.75 19.99
N THR A 92 -3.75 8.27 18.75
CA THR A 92 -4.95 8.21 17.91
C THR A 92 -5.25 6.78 17.49
N THR A 93 -6.51 6.37 17.62
CA THR A 93 -7.02 5.06 17.18
C THR A 93 -7.86 5.19 15.93
N GLY A 94 -7.88 4.14 15.12
CA GLY A 94 -8.66 4.12 13.89
C GLY A 94 -8.45 2.88 13.05
N MET A 95 -9.13 2.82 11.91
CA MET A 95 -8.96 1.75 10.93
C MET A 95 -7.84 2.07 9.96
N LEU A 96 -6.79 1.25 10.01
CA LEU A 96 -5.64 1.32 9.11
C LEU A 96 -5.86 0.43 7.90
N TYR A 97 -5.74 1.02 6.72
CA TYR A 97 -5.73 0.33 5.43
C TYR A 97 -4.31 0.35 4.87
N TYR A 98 -3.75 -0.83 4.61
CA TYR A 98 -2.39 -0.97 4.10
C TYR A 98 -2.25 -2.15 3.15
N LYS A 99 -1.23 -2.10 2.31
CA LYS A 99 -0.92 -3.12 1.31
C LYS A 99 0.56 -3.48 1.38
N GLY A 100 0.89 -4.57 2.09
CA GLY A 100 2.29 -4.89 2.39
C GLY A 100 2.94 -3.76 3.20
N SER A 101 3.96 -3.12 2.65
CA SER A 101 4.65 -1.98 3.26
C SER A 101 4.13 -0.61 2.80
N TYR A 102 3.01 -0.56 2.09
CA TYR A 102 2.42 0.67 1.58
C TYR A 102 1.20 1.08 2.39
N PHE A 103 1.22 2.31 2.86
CA PHE A 103 0.06 2.97 3.45
C PHE A 103 -0.99 3.26 2.37
N VAL A 104 -2.24 2.95 2.65
CA VAL A 104 -3.38 3.27 1.77
C VAL A 104 -4.18 4.39 2.39
N ASP A 105 -4.73 4.18 3.61
CA ASP A 105 -5.53 5.17 4.31
C ASP A 105 -5.58 4.88 5.82
N PHE A 106 -5.96 5.90 6.60
CA PHE A 106 -6.20 5.78 8.03
C PHE A 106 -7.41 6.60 8.42
N VAL A 107 -8.49 5.92 8.78
CA VAL A 107 -9.76 6.52 9.20
C VAL A 107 -9.78 6.58 10.72
N ILE A 108 -9.77 7.79 11.27
CA ILE A 108 -9.78 8.02 12.72
C ILE A 108 -11.17 7.68 13.26
N ASP A 109 -11.26 6.99 14.38
CA ASP A 109 -12.52 6.54 14.98
C ASP A 109 -13.49 7.68 15.32
N GLU A 110 -13.00 8.85 15.65
CA GLU A 110 -13.80 10.04 15.92
C GLU A 110 -14.52 10.54 14.66
N GLU A 111 -13.82 10.54 13.51
CA GLU A 111 -14.42 10.94 12.22
C GLU A 111 -15.46 9.93 11.72
N ALA A 112 -15.25 8.65 12.00
CA ALA A 112 -16.23 7.61 11.67
C ALA A 112 -17.53 7.76 12.47
N LYS A 113 -17.48 8.35 13.66
CA LYS A 113 -18.67 8.64 14.48
C LYS A 113 -19.43 9.89 13.99
N GLU A 114 -18.70 10.91 13.58
CA GLU A 114 -19.31 12.14 13.05
C GLU A 114 -20.06 11.88 11.73
N THR A 115 -19.44 11.16 10.79
CA THR A 115 -20.07 10.81 9.52
C THR A 115 -21.34 9.96 9.72
N LYS A 116 -21.34 9.00 10.66
CA LYS A 116 -22.54 8.22 10.98
C LYS A 116 -23.65 9.04 11.61
N ASN A 117 -23.30 10.04 12.40
CA ASN A 117 -24.30 10.91 13.03
C ASN A 117 -24.93 11.86 12.01
N GLU A 118 -24.17 12.37 11.04
CA GLU A 118 -24.69 13.20 9.95
C GLU A 118 -25.65 12.41 9.06
N GLU A 119 -25.27 11.20 8.64
CA GLU A 119 -26.16 10.32 7.85
C GLU A 119 -27.45 9.95 8.61
N ALA A 120 -27.36 9.70 9.92
CA ALA A 120 -28.52 9.39 10.76
C ALA A 120 -29.44 10.61 10.95
N GLN A 121 -28.89 11.81 11.05
CA GLN A 121 -29.67 13.05 11.15
C GLN A 121 -30.35 13.39 9.83
N GLU A 122 -29.68 13.24 8.68
CA GLU A 122 -30.31 13.44 7.38
C GLU A 122 -31.47 12.45 7.16
N ALA A 123 -31.27 11.18 7.42
CA ALA A 123 -32.33 10.16 7.30
C ALA A 123 -33.53 10.47 8.21
N SER A 124 -33.30 10.95 9.43
CA SER A 124 -34.34 11.35 10.35
C SER A 124 -35.12 12.58 9.87
N THR A 125 -34.47 13.53 9.24
CA THR A 125 -35.07 14.75 8.70
C THR A 125 -35.99 14.44 7.51
N TYR A 126 -35.60 13.50 6.65
CA TYR A 126 -36.48 13.08 5.52
C TYR A 126 -37.73 12.37 5.98
N ILE A 127 -37.70 11.61 7.06
CA ILE A 127 -38.87 10.92 7.63
C ILE A 127 -39.84 11.92 8.24
N LEU A 128 -39.38 12.95 8.94
CA LEU A 128 -40.23 13.99 9.52
C LEU A 128 -40.89 14.86 8.47
N ASN A 129 -40.22 15.16 7.36
CA ASN A 129 -40.78 15.95 6.26
C ASN A 129 -41.77 15.17 5.38
N GLY A 130 -41.72 13.83 5.41
CA GLY A 130 -42.67 12.96 4.68
C GLY A 130 -44.05 12.85 5.33
N GLU A 131 -44.22 13.20 6.59
CA GLU A 131 -45.46 13.06 7.35
C GLU A 131 -46.36 14.33 7.31
N VAL A 132 -45.88 15.42 6.76
CA VAL A 132 -46.64 16.70 6.69
C VAL A 132 -47.49 16.85 5.42
N VAL A 133 -47.52 15.87 4.53
CA VAL A 133 -48.32 15.91 3.28
C VAL A 133 -49.48 14.91 3.32
N LYS A 134 -50.16 14.78 4.46
CA LYS A 134 -51.52 14.20 4.50
C LYS A 134 -52.47 15.16 5.24
N LYS A 135 -52.94 16.14 4.50
CA LYS A 135 -54.25 16.73 4.65
C LYS A 135 -54.75 17.15 3.31
#